data_1f72a92b651eba1fb79cb03f710430e4
#
_entry.id   1f72a92b651eba1fb79cb03f710430e4
#
_cell.length_a   1.000
_cell.length_b   1.000
_cell.length_c   1.000
_cell.angle_alpha   90.00
_cell.angle_beta   90.00
_cell.angle_gamma   90.00
#
_symmetry.space_group_name_H-M   'P 1'
#
loop_
_entity.id
_entity.type
_entity.pdbx_description
1 polymer ?
#
loop_
_entity_poly.entity_id
_entity_poly.type
_entity_poly.pdbx_seq_one_letter_code
_entity_poly.pdbx_strand_id
1 'polypeptide(L)'
;AEYYATAKNDGYNLFIIDKGMLSNHVAGTFTVSYMDFDPIAQVDESVQLIVCNSALPYETLEDVVEAANANPDTITIGCTGTAGISFLSVFGVVNNKAPLKIVPYTGGAELKAAISGGDVNLASLKTSEVVALEEGGYLRVLACCGDKRVEAYPDVPTLKELGIDFAITQATSLWVPKGTDPEIISILEEAVKTAVESDTYQELCKTSLTNPKYLNSAELLEYSESEYAKIFDMLDAAGVAKK
;
A
#
# COMPACT_ATOMS: atom_id res chain seq x y z
N ALA A 1 -5.64 -11.14 -12.73
CA ALA A 1 -5.55 -12.22 -11.74
C ALA A 1 -6.22 -13.51 -12.23
N GLU A 2 -7.52 -13.53 -12.61
CA GLU A 2 -8.28 -14.74 -13.01
C GLU A 2 -7.59 -15.58 -14.12
N TYR A 3 -7.06 -14.93 -15.15
CA TYR A 3 -6.28 -15.61 -16.21
C TYR A 3 -5.11 -16.42 -15.62
N TYR A 4 -4.42 -15.85 -14.65
CA TYR A 4 -3.23 -16.47 -14.08
C TYR A 4 -3.54 -17.63 -13.12
N ALA A 5 -4.66 -17.60 -12.42
CA ALA A 5 -5.09 -18.72 -11.57
C ALA A 5 -5.36 -20.01 -12.37
N THR A 6 -5.62 -19.87 -13.69
CA THR A 6 -5.85 -21.00 -14.62
C THR A 6 -4.68 -21.26 -15.56
N ALA A 7 -3.57 -20.52 -15.43
CA ALA A 7 -2.38 -20.72 -16.25
C ALA A 7 -1.69 -22.05 -15.90
N LYS A 8 -0.81 -22.52 -16.80
CA LYS A 8 -0.06 -23.75 -16.56
C LYS A 8 0.89 -23.58 -15.37
N ASN A 9 0.94 -24.59 -14.51
CA ASN A 9 1.80 -24.66 -13.32
C ASN A 9 3.17 -25.31 -13.65
N ASP A 10 3.77 -24.95 -14.80
CA ASP A 10 5.01 -25.47 -15.32
C ASP A 10 6.26 -24.63 -14.98
N GLY A 11 6.09 -23.59 -14.14
CA GLY A 11 7.17 -22.70 -13.70
C GLY A 11 7.49 -21.56 -14.67
N TYR A 12 6.83 -21.48 -15.83
CA TYR A 12 7.04 -20.40 -16.80
C TYR A 12 6.00 -19.26 -16.69
N ASN A 13 5.02 -19.44 -15.82
CA ASN A 13 4.00 -18.42 -15.53
C ASN A 13 4.23 -17.87 -14.13
N LEU A 14 4.87 -16.73 -14.03
CA LEU A 14 5.09 -16.01 -12.79
C LEU A 14 4.24 -14.73 -12.79
N PHE A 15 3.72 -14.38 -11.63
CA PHE A 15 3.06 -13.08 -11.46
C PHE A 15 3.58 -12.34 -10.26
N ILE A 16 3.57 -11.04 -10.43
CA ILE A 16 3.76 -10.10 -9.34
C ILE A 16 2.39 -9.83 -8.73
N ILE A 17 2.30 -10.11 -7.44
CA ILE A 17 1.14 -9.82 -6.62
C ILE A 17 1.54 -8.78 -5.59
N ASP A 18 0.77 -7.71 -5.51
CA ASP A 18 0.86 -6.78 -4.40
C ASP A 18 -0.21 -7.08 -3.34
N LYS A 19 -0.04 -6.54 -2.16
CA LYS A 19 -1.00 -6.70 -1.04
C LYS A 19 -2.42 -6.22 -1.38
N GLY A 20 -2.57 -5.36 -2.38
CA GLY A 20 -3.88 -4.92 -2.88
C GLY A 20 -4.73 -6.07 -3.40
N MET A 21 -4.15 -7.22 -3.79
CA MET A 21 -4.91 -8.41 -4.14
C MET A 21 -5.69 -8.95 -2.94
N LEU A 22 -5.10 -8.99 -1.75
CA LEU A 22 -5.77 -9.45 -0.53
C LEU A 22 -6.99 -8.58 -0.22
N SER A 23 -6.82 -7.27 -0.25
CA SER A 23 -7.90 -6.33 0.05
C SER A 23 -9.02 -6.34 -1.01
N ASN A 24 -8.67 -6.46 -2.28
CA ASN A 24 -9.66 -6.55 -3.36
C ASN A 24 -10.45 -7.86 -3.32
N HIS A 25 -9.84 -8.98 -2.89
CA HIS A 25 -10.57 -10.23 -2.68
C HIS A 25 -11.56 -10.11 -1.51
N VAL A 26 -11.14 -9.56 -0.36
CA VAL A 26 -12.02 -9.30 0.79
C VAL A 26 -13.19 -8.39 0.42
N ALA A 27 -12.95 -7.35 -0.36
CA ALA A 27 -13.99 -6.45 -0.86
C ALA A 27 -14.89 -7.07 -1.96
N GLY A 28 -14.58 -8.29 -2.42
CA GLY A 28 -15.33 -8.98 -3.46
C GLY A 28 -15.20 -8.36 -4.86
N THR A 29 -14.16 -7.55 -5.10
CA THR A 29 -13.85 -7.00 -6.42
C THR A 29 -13.00 -7.97 -7.25
N PHE A 30 -12.26 -8.88 -6.59
CA PHE A 30 -11.57 -9.99 -7.21
C PHE A 30 -12.22 -11.32 -6.79
N THR A 31 -12.32 -12.27 -7.73
CA THR A 31 -12.84 -13.62 -7.49
C THR A 31 -11.74 -14.57 -7.02
N VAL A 32 -10.49 -14.28 -7.35
CA VAL A 32 -9.29 -15.04 -6.95
C VAL A 32 -8.60 -14.40 -5.76
N SER A 33 -7.99 -15.24 -4.93
CA SER A 33 -7.22 -14.84 -3.74
C SER A 33 -5.77 -15.33 -3.84
N TYR A 34 -4.95 -15.01 -2.84
CA TYR A 34 -3.60 -15.57 -2.71
C TYR A 34 -3.62 -17.11 -2.58
N MET A 35 -4.71 -17.71 -2.10
CA MET A 35 -4.87 -19.17 -1.94
C MET A 35 -4.92 -19.93 -3.27
N ASP A 36 -5.20 -19.23 -4.38
CA ASP A 36 -5.25 -19.79 -5.72
C ASP A 36 -3.86 -19.90 -6.37
N PHE A 37 -2.81 -19.53 -5.63
CA PHE A 37 -1.43 -19.49 -6.08
C PHE A 37 -0.50 -20.17 -5.08
N ASP A 38 0.71 -20.52 -5.51
CA ASP A 38 1.79 -20.93 -4.64
C ASP A 38 2.83 -19.78 -4.56
N PRO A 39 3.27 -19.41 -3.35
CA PRO A 39 4.23 -18.31 -3.16
C PRO A 39 5.64 -18.71 -3.61
N ILE A 40 6.38 -17.74 -4.16
CA ILE A 40 7.83 -17.87 -4.39
C ILE A 40 8.57 -17.05 -3.34
N ALA A 41 8.42 -15.72 -3.38
CA ALA A 41 9.08 -14.83 -2.42
C ALA A 41 8.47 -13.43 -2.42
N GLN A 42 8.57 -12.73 -1.30
CA GLN A 42 8.42 -11.28 -1.25
C GLN A 42 9.76 -10.65 -1.65
N VAL A 43 9.73 -9.52 -2.36
CA VAL A 43 10.92 -8.85 -2.87
C VAL A 43 11.15 -7.46 -2.26
N ASP A 44 10.06 -6.72 -2.03
CA ASP A 44 10.13 -5.39 -1.41
C ASP A 44 8.87 -5.04 -0.63
N GLU A 45 8.96 -3.93 0.09
CA GLU A 45 7.81 -3.23 0.63
C GLU A 45 7.92 -1.73 0.39
N SER A 46 6.78 -1.08 0.25
CA SER A 46 6.66 0.37 0.15
C SER A 46 5.61 0.91 1.12
N VAL A 47 5.69 2.20 1.39
CA VAL A 47 4.83 2.87 2.37
C VAL A 47 3.98 3.91 1.68
N GLN A 48 2.74 4.05 2.13
CA GLN A 48 1.89 5.18 1.79
C GLN A 48 2.21 6.36 2.71
N LEU A 49 2.19 7.55 2.14
CA LEU A 49 2.30 8.81 2.86
C LEU A 49 0.97 9.56 2.79
N ILE A 50 0.57 10.17 3.89
CA ILE A 50 -0.52 11.13 3.91
C ILE A 50 0.08 12.49 3.57
N VAL A 51 -0.40 13.06 2.47
CA VAL A 51 0.08 14.35 1.95
C VAL A 51 -1.04 15.38 1.93
N CYS A 52 -0.67 16.66 2.01
CA CYS A 52 -1.58 17.80 1.93
C CYS A 52 -1.21 18.69 0.75
N ASN A 53 -2.20 19.31 0.09
CA ASN A 53 -1.94 20.36 -0.89
C ASN A 53 -1.23 21.54 -0.20
N SER A 54 -0.09 21.98 -0.74
CA SER A 54 0.78 22.99 -0.11
C SER A 54 0.15 24.38 -0.02
N ALA A 55 -0.91 24.69 -0.78
CA ALA A 55 -1.64 25.94 -0.70
C ALA A 55 -2.53 26.04 0.55
N LEU A 56 -2.75 24.92 1.27
CA LEU A 56 -3.53 24.90 2.49
C LEU A 56 -2.67 25.25 3.72
N PRO A 57 -3.26 25.80 4.77
CA PRO A 57 -2.54 26.29 5.96
C PRO A 57 -2.12 25.19 6.94
N TYR A 58 -2.18 23.91 6.54
CA TYR A 58 -1.88 22.78 7.43
C TYR A 58 -0.40 22.41 7.33
N GLU A 59 0.33 22.48 8.43
CA GLU A 59 1.74 22.10 8.53
C GLU A 59 1.89 20.67 9.05
N THR A 60 0.93 20.18 9.83
CA THR A 60 0.94 18.88 10.49
C THR A 60 -0.38 18.13 10.26
N LEU A 61 -0.40 16.83 10.53
CA LEU A 61 -1.65 16.05 10.52
C LEU A 61 -2.58 16.50 11.67
N GLU A 62 -2.03 16.94 12.79
CA GLU A 62 -2.79 17.47 13.92
C GLU A 62 -3.59 18.73 13.53
N ASP A 63 -3.01 19.64 12.75
CA ASP A 63 -3.73 20.82 12.24
C ASP A 63 -4.95 20.41 11.42
N VAL A 64 -4.79 19.38 10.58
CA VAL A 64 -5.89 18.84 9.78
C VAL A 64 -6.96 18.22 10.67
N VAL A 65 -6.55 17.44 11.68
CA VAL A 65 -7.47 16.80 12.63
C VAL A 65 -8.26 17.83 13.41
N GLU A 66 -7.61 18.89 13.88
CA GLU A 66 -8.27 19.99 14.60
C GLU A 66 -9.30 20.69 13.70
N ALA A 67 -8.91 21.05 12.47
CA ALA A 67 -9.79 21.71 11.51
C ALA A 67 -10.98 20.82 11.10
N ALA A 68 -10.74 19.52 10.90
CA ALA A 68 -11.79 18.57 10.55
C ALA A 68 -12.79 18.35 11.70
N ASN A 69 -12.30 18.29 12.94
CA ASN A 69 -13.19 18.20 14.11
C ASN A 69 -14.02 19.46 14.34
N ALA A 70 -13.47 20.64 14.02
CA ALA A 70 -14.23 21.89 14.07
C ALA A 70 -15.31 21.95 12.99
N ASN A 71 -15.08 21.38 11.81
CA ASN A 71 -16.00 21.38 10.67
C ASN A 71 -16.00 20.00 10.00
N PRO A 72 -16.77 19.03 10.51
CA PRO A 72 -16.80 17.66 9.97
C PRO A 72 -17.15 17.61 8.48
N ASP A 73 -16.54 16.67 7.75
CA ASP A 73 -16.77 16.37 6.33
C ASP A 73 -16.49 17.53 5.34
N THR A 74 -15.85 18.60 5.79
CA THR A 74 -15.47 19.72 4.91
C THR A 74 -14.11 19.54 4.27
N ILE A 75 -13.22 18.77 4.89
CA ILE A 75 -11.89 18.47 4.39
C ILE A 75 -11.93 17.11 3.66
N THR A 76 -11.45 17.10 2.41
CA THR A 76 -11.43 15.90 1.57
C THR A 76 -10.08 15.20 1.61
N ILE A 77 -10.09 13.86 1.55
CA ILE A 77 -8.89 13.04 1.43
C ILE A 77 -9.04 12.03 0.29
N GLY A 78 -8.14 12.11 -0.70
CA GLY A 78 -8.14 11.27 -1.88
C GLY A 78 -7.41 9.95 -1.66
N CYS A 79 -7.91 8.87 -2.29
CA CYS A 79 -7.27 7.57 -2.36
C CYS A 79 -7.48 6.91 -3.72
N THR A 80 -6.71 5.88 -4.05
CA THR A 80 -6.94 5.06 -5.24
C THR A 80 -7.84 3.87 -4.92
N GLY A 81 -8.94 3.75 -5.67
CA GLY A 81 -9.92 2.67 -5.46
C GLY A 81 -10.71 2.79 -4.15
N THR A 82 -11.46 1.75 -3.84
CA THR A 82 -12.37 1.68 -2.68
C THR A 82 -12.02 0.55 -1.71
N ALA A 83 -10.92 -0.16 -1.92
CA ALA A 83 -10.52 -1.31 -1.11
C ALA A 83 -9.00 -1.53 -1.08
N GLY A 84 -8.19 -0.84 -1.90
CA GLY A 84 -6.73 -1.01 -1.97
C GLY A 84 -5.99 -0.40 -0.78
N ILE A 85 -4.66 -0.55 -0.75
CA ILE A 85 -3.82 -0.08 0.34
C ILE A 85 -3.93 1.44 0.55
N SER A 86 -4.05 2.22 -0.54
CA SER A 86 -4.29 3.67 -0.46
C SER A 86 -5.61 3.99 0.26
N PHE A 87 -6.70 3.24 -0.04
CA PHE A 87 -7.97 3.39 0.68
C PHE A 87 -7.84 3.02 2.16
N LEU A 88 -7.19 1.88 2.47
CA LEU A 88 -6.99 1.45 3.86
C LEU A 88 -6.17 2.47 4.66
N SER A 89 -5.14 3.07 4.04
CA SER A 89 -4.34 4.13 4.68
C SER A 89 -5.19 5.35 5.05
N VAL A 90 -6.06 5.79 4.13
CA VAL A 90 -7.00 6.88 4.37
C VAL A 90 -8.03 6.50 5.43
N PHE A 91 -8.60 5.30 5.33
CA PHE A 91 -9.57 4.79 6.30
C PHE A 91 -8.99 4.73 7.71
N GLY A 92 -7.71 4.34 7.85
CA GLY A 92 -6.99 4.33 9.12
C GLY A 92 -6.97 5.71 9.79
N VAL A 93 -6.79 6.79 9.03
CA VAL A 93 -6.86 8.17 9.56
C VAL A 93 -8.29 8.56 9.92
N VAL A 94 -9.24 8.34 9.01
CA VAL A 94 -10.64 8.77 9.16
C VAL A 94 -11.31 8.07 10.34
N ASN A 95 -11.18 6.75 10.41
CA ASN A 95 -11.85 5.94 11.43
C ASN A 95 -11.32 6.19 12.85
N ASN A 96 -10.04 6.56 12.98
CA ASN A 96 -9.41 6.68 14.29
C ASN A 96 -9.36 8.11 14.84
N LYS A 97 -9.43 9.16 13.99
CA LYS A 97 -9.12 10.49 14.50
C LYS A 97 -9.81 11.69 13.81
N ALA A 98 -10.18 11.61 12.55
CA ALA A 98 -10.56 12.78 11.79
C ALA A 98 -11.77 12.56 10.88
N PRO A 99 -12.87 13.31 11.02
CA PRO A 99 -14.05 13.22 10.15
C PRO A 99 -13.76 13.88 8.78
N LEU A 100 -12.96 13.19 7.95
CA LEU A 100 -12.61 13.61 6.60
C LEU A 100 -13.51 12.91 5.58
N LYS A 101 -13.82 13.61 4.49
CA LYS A 101 -14.58 13.05 3.38
C LYS A 101 -13.65 12.29 2.42
N ILE A 102 -13.80 10.97 2.35
CA ILE A 102 -13.00 10.11 1.44
C ILE A 102 -13.48 10.31 0.00
N VAL A 103 -12.54 10.54 -0.93
CA VAL A 103 -12.78 10.69 -2.37
C VAL A 103 -11.94 9.64 -3.14
N PRO A 104 -12.57 8.57 -3.64
CA PRO A 104 -11.84 7.56 -4.40
C PRO A 104 -11.62 8.00 -5.86
N TYR A 105 -10.41 7.74 -6.38
CA TYR A 105 -9.99 7.94 -7.77
C TYR A 105 -9.69 6.61 -8.44
N THR A 106 -9.78 6.55 -9.77
CA THR A 106 -9.55 5.30 -10.51
C THR A 106 -8.08 4.88 -10.56
N GLY A 107 -7.14 5.81 -10.38
CA GLY A 107 -5.71 5.52 -10.40
C GLY A 107 -4.83 6.65 -9.87
N GLY A 108 -3.54 6.33 -9.66
CA GLY A 108 -2.58 7.25 -9.07
C GLY A 108 -2.34 8.53 -9.91
N ALA A 109 -2.41 8.43 -11.24
CA ALA A 109 -2.22 9.60 -12.10
C ALA A 109 -3.34 10.65 -11.89
N GLU A 110 -4.59 10.20 -11.81
CA GLU A 110 -5.75 11.05 -11.54
C GLU A 110 -5.68 11.66 -10.13
N LEU A 111 -5.35 10.84 -9.13
CA LEU A 111 -5.20 11.31 -7.75
C LEU A 111 -4.07 12.34 -7.61
N LYS A 112 -2.93 12.14 -8.27
CA LYS A 112 -1.82 13.11 -8.29
C LYS A 112 -2.23 14.45 -8.93
N ALA A 113 -2.96 14.42 -10.03
CA ALA A 113 -3.49 15.63 -10.65
C ALA A 113 -4.46 16.36 -9.72
N ALA A 114 -5.37 15.62 -9.08
CA ALA A 114 -6.37 16.16 -8.16
C ALA A 114 -5.75 16.85 -6.92
N ILE A 115 -4.77 16.20 -6.27
CA ILE A 115 -4.10 16.81 -5.11
C ILE A 115 -3.26 18.02 -5.51
N SER A 116 -2.55 17.96 -6.64
CA SER A 116 -1.76 19.10 -7.13
C SER A 116 -2.63 20.27 -7.57
N GLY A 117 -3.80 19.99 -8.16
CA GLY A 117 -4.76 21.01 -8.60
C GLY A 117 -5.63 21.59 -7.46
N GLY A 118 -5.64 20.95 -6.29
CA GLY A 118 -6.47 21.37 -5.16
C GLY A 118 -7.93 20.84 -5.20
N ASP A 119 -8.24 19.86 -6.05
CA ASP A 119 -9.55 19.20 -6.11
C ASP A 119 -9.83 18.38 -4.85
N VAL A 120 -8.76 17.91 -4.18
CA VAL A 120 -8.80 17.33 -2.84
C VAL A 120 -7.78 18.01 -1.94
N ASN A 121 -8.06 18.04 -0.63
CA ASN A 121 -7.20 18.70 0.35
C ASN A 121 -6.01 17.85 0.74
N LEU A 122 -6.23 16.55 0.93
CA LEU A 122 -5.23 15.56 1.26
C LEU A 122 -5.29 14.37 0.29
N ALA A 123 -4.24 13.55 0.30
CA ALA A 123 -4.21 12.28 -0.42
C ALA A 123 -3.34 11.25 0.28
N SER A 124 -3.57 9.96 -0.04
CA SER A 124 -2.65 8.87 0.26
C SER A 124 -1.92 8.46 -1.01
N LEU A 125 -0.61 8.70 -1.06
CA LEU A 125 0.27 8.41 -2.20
C LEU A 125 1.46 7.53 -1.76
N LYS A 126 2.01 6.76 -2.70
CA LYS A 126 3.26 6.01 -2.46
C LYS A 126 4.44 6.98 -2.31
N THR A 127 5.43 6.61 -1.51
CA THR A 127 6.65 7.43 -1.33
C THR A 127 7.26 7.85 -2.67
N SER A 128 7.38 6.94 -3.64
CA SER A 128 7.93 7.23 -4.97
C SER A 128 7.11 8.22 -5.81
N GLU A 129 5.85 8.44 -5.49
CA GLU A 129 4.96 9.37 -6.19
C GLU A 129 5.00 10.78 -5.59
N VAL A 130 5.51 10.91 -4.37
CA VAL A 130 5.48 12.14 -3.57
C VAL A 130 6.64 13.07 -3.90
N VAL A 131 7.86 12.55 -4.03
CA VAL A 131 9.10 13.35 -4.11
C VAL A 131 9.02 14.46 -5.17
N ALA A 132 8.70 14.10 -6.41
CA ALA A 132 8.66 15.09 -7.49
C ALA A 132 7.57 16.16 -7.28
N LEU A 133 6.46 15.82 -6.64
CA LEU A 133 5.38 16.75 -6.36
C LEU A 133 5.72 17.69 -5.19
N GLU A 134 6.43 17.17 -4.19
CA GLU A 134 6.90 17.98 -3.06
C GLU A 134 8.02 18.92 -3.49
N GLU A 135 9.02 18.45 -4.24
CA GLU A 135 10.07 19.29 -4.83
C GLU A 135 9.48 20.39 -5.74
N GLY A 136 8.39 20.08 -6.44
CA GLY A 136 7.63 21.04 -7.23
C GLY A 136 6.79 22.02 -6.42
N GLY A 137 6.73 21.86 -5.08
CA GLY A 137 5.98 22.72 -4.18
C GLY A 137 4.46 22.51 -4.23
N TYR A 138 3.98 21.40 -4.79
CA TYR A 138 2.53 21.13 -4.92
C TYR A 138 1.91 20.52 -3.67
N LEU A 139 2.69 19.80 -2.88
CA LEU A 139 2.22 19.13 -1.68
C LEU A 139 3.25 19.17 -0.55
N ARG A 140 2.80 18.83 0.64
CA ARG A 140 3.58 18.64 1.87
C ARG A 140 3.25 17.28 2.46
N VAL A 141 4.27 16.57 2.97
CA VAL A 141 4.09 15.28 3.64
C VAL A 141 3.74 15.50 5.11
N LEU A 142 2.65 14.89 5.58
CA LEU A 142 2.17 15.05 6.95
C LEU A 142 2.42 13.82 7.83
N ALA A 143 2.29 12.60 7.27
CA ALA A 143 2.45 11.38 8.05
C ALA A 143 2.85 10.19 7.16
N CYS A 144 3.49 9.21 7.79
CA CYS A 144 3.85 7.91 7.24
C CYS A 144 2.88 6.83 7.73
N CYS A 145 2.33 6.02 6.82
CA CYS A 145 1.41 4.92 7.17
C CYS A 145 2.11 3.61 7.56
N GLY A 146 3.43 3.56 7.55
CA GLY A 146 4.21 2.39 7.95
C GLY A 146 4.41 2.29 9.47
N ASP A 147 4.94 1.15 9.91
CA ASP A 147 5.33 0.94 11.32
C ASP A 147 6.56 1.75 11.75
N LYS A 148 7.35 2.21 10.78
CA LYS A 148 8.55 3.04 10.97
C LYS A 148 8.52 4.19 10.00
N ARG A 149 9.23 5.27 10.33
CA ARG A 149 9.46 6.38 9.42
C ARG A 149 10.19 5.91 8.16
N VAL A 150 9.92 6.55 7.04
CA VAL A 150 10.60 6.28 5.76
C VAL A 150 11.96 6.97 5.77
N GLU A 151 13.01 6.30 5.29
CA GLU A 151 14.36 6.86 5.26
C GLU A 151 14.46 8.17 4.46
N ALA A 152 13.69 8.27 3.36
CA ALA A 152 13.61 9.50 2.56
C ALA A 152 12.91 10.66 3.30
N TYR A 153 12.16 10.38 4.36
CA TYR A 153 11.39 11.34 5.15
C TYR A 153 11.60 11.11 6.66
N PRO A 154 12.85 11.27 7.17
CA PRO A 154 13.18 10.92 8.55
C PRO A 154 12.47 11.79 9.60
N ASP A 155 12.06 13.00 9.23
CA ASP A 155 11.37 13.93 10.12
C ASP A 155 9.82 13.75 10.10
N VAL A 156 9.28 13.01 9.13
CA VAL A 156 7.83 12.75 9.02
C VAL A 156 7.42 11.65 9.99
N PRO A 157 6.51 11.93 10.94
CA PRO A 157 6.07 10.96 11.93
C PRO A 157 5.21 9.85 11.30
N THR A 158 5.20 8.68 11.93
CA THR A 158 4.25 7.63 11.63
C THR A 158 2.87 7.95 12.23
N LEU A 159 1.81 7.34 11.69
CA LEU A 159 0.48 7.47 12.28
C LEU A 159 0.45 7.01 13.75
N LYS A 160 1.23 5.96 14.10
CA LYS A 160 1.35 5.48 15.49
C LYS A 160 2.00 6.51 16.40
N GLU A 161 3.05 7.20 15.96
CA GLU A 161 3.68 8.31 16.72
C GLU A 161 2.70 9.46 16.96
N LEU A 162 1.74 9.66 16.07
CA LEU A 162 0.66 10.66 16.18
C LEU A 162 -0.56 10.16 17.00
N GLY A 163 -0.45 8.97 17.61
CA GLY A 163 -1.50 8.38 18.45
C GLY A 163 -2.66 7.76 17.66
N ILE A 164 -2.47 7.48 16.37
CA ILE A 164 -3.37 6.69 15.54
C ILE A 164 -2.82 5.26 15.50
N ASP A 165 -3.47 4.32 16.18
CA ASP A 165 -3.06 2.91 16.22
C ASP A 165 -3.37 2.20 14.90
N PHE A 166 -2.65 2.62 13.87
CA PHE A 166 -2.79 2.09 12.53
C PHE A 166 -1.43 2.07 11.83
N ALA A 167 -1.12 0.97 11.15
CA ALA A 167 -0.01 0.91 10.21
C ALA A 167 -0.33 -0.09 9.09
N ILE A 168 0.06 0.25 7.88
CA ILE A 168 -0.06 -0.62 6.71
C ILE A 168 1.07 -0.33 5.73
N THR A 169 1.65 -1.39 5.16
CA THR A 169 2.62 -1.31 4.08
C THR A 169 2.09 -2.02 2.85
N GLN A 170 2.59 -1.67 1.68
CA GLN A 170 2.37 -2.42 0.45
C GLN A 170 3.57 -3.34 0.24
N ALA A 171 3.34 -4.64 0.12
CA ALA A 171 4.36 -5.63 -0.20
C ALA A 171 4.23 -6.07 -1.66
N THR A 172 5.37 -6.24 -2.34
CA THR A 172 5.45 -6.81 -3.68
C THR A 172 6.02 -8.22 -3.58
N SER A 173 5.36 -9.18 -4.20
CA SER A 173 5.74 -10.60 -4.12
C SER A 173 5.54 -11.33 -5.44
N LEU A 174 6.29 -12.41 -5.64
CA LEU A 174 6.20 -13.29 -6.79
C LEU A 174 5.49 -14.58 -6.41
N TRP A 175 4.63 -15.04 -7.31
CA TRP A 175 3.79 -16.22 -7.15
C TRP A 175 3.71 -17.02 -8.46
N VAL A 176 3.35 -18.29 -8.34
CA VAL A 176 3.08 -19.19 -9.47
C VAL A 176 1.67 -19.79 -9.36
N PRO A 177 1.10 -20.38 -10.43
CA PRO A 177 -0.17 -21.08 -10.36
C PRO A 177 -0.15 -22.19 -9.31
N LYS A 178 -1.28 -22.42 -8.67
CA LYS A 178 -1.44 -23.47 -7.65
C LYS A 178 -1.06 -24.84 -8.18
N GLY A 179 -0.30 -25.61 -7.39
CA GLY A 179 0.13 -26.96 -7.74
C GLY A 179 1.40 -26.98 -8.63
N THR A 180 2.16 -25.90 -8.67
CA THR A 180 3.51 -25.90 -9.28
C THR A 180 4.42 -26.84 -8.48
N ASP A 181 5.27 -27.60 -9.19
CA ASP A 181 6.19 -28.55 -8.58
C ASP A 181 7.09 -27.85 -7.52
N PRO A 182 7.17 -28.39 -6.29
CA PRO A 182 8.00 -27.80 -5.23
C PRO A 182 9.49 -27.63 -5.60
N GLU A 183 10.05 -28.49 -6.46
CA GLU A 183 11.43 -28.33 -6.95
C GLU A 183 11.55 -27.07 -7.82
N ILE A 184 10.55 -26.79 -8.66
CA ILE A 184 10.51 -25.57 -9.48
C ILE A 184 10.38 -24.34 -8.56
N ILE A 185 9.50 -24.38 -7.54
CA ILE A 185 9.35 -23.28 -6.57
C ILE A 185 10.68 -23.00 -5.87
N SER A 186 11.39 -24.05 -5.42
CA SER A 186 12.70 -23.90 -4.75
C SER A 186 13.76 -23.26 -5.67
N ILE A 187 13.80 -23.63 -6.94
CA ILE A 187 14.73 -23.03 -7.92
C ILE A 187 14.40 -21.55 -8.13
N LEU A 188 13.13 -21.21 -8.27
CA LEU A 188 12.66 -19.84 -8.47
C LEU A 188 12.91 -18.98 -7.21
N GLU A 189 12.66 -19.53 -6.02
CA GLU A 189 12.91 -18.87 -4.74
C GLU A 189 14.38 -18.48 -4.59
N GLU A 190 15.32 -19.40 -4.87
CA GLU A 190 16.76 -19.13 -4.79
C GLU A 190 17.21 -18.08 -5.83
N ALA A 191 16.65 -18.13 -7.03
CA ALA A 191 16.91 -17.13 -8.07
C ALA A 191 16.42 -15.74 -7.66
N VAL A 192 15.22 -15.65 -7.08
CA VAL A 192 14.65 -14.39 -6.58
C VAL A 192 15.47 -13.87 -5.39
N LYS A 193 15.87 -14.73 -4.46
CA LYS A 193 16.73 -14.35 -3.34
C LYS A 193 18.03 -13.71 -3.83
N THR A 194 18.71 -14.40 -4.77
CA THR A 194 19.95 -13.89 -5.39
C THR A 194 19.72 -12.52 -6.05
N ALA A 195 18.59 -12.35 -6.74
CA ALA A 195 18.26 -11.09 -7.38
C ALA A 195 18.00 -9.97 -6.34
N VAL A 196 17.25 -10.24 -5.28
CA VAL A 196 16.95 -9.25 -4.22
C VAL A 196 18.21 -8.84 -3.46
N GLU A 197 19.15 -9.77 -3.23
CA GLU A 197 20.42 -9.51 -2.56
C GLU A 197 21.45 -8.79 -3.45
N SER A 198 21.21 -8.67 -4.76
CA SER A 198 22.15 -8.04 -5.69
C SER A 198 22.23 -6.52 -5.50
N ASP A 199 23.44 -5.96 -5.70
CA ASP A 199 23.67 -4.50 -5.67
C ASP A 199 22.74 -3.74 -6.63
N THR A 200 22.45 -4.35 -7.78
CA THR A 200 21.56 -3.78 -8.80
C THR A 200 20.14 -3.61 -8.27
N TYR A 201 19.59 -4.61 -7.58
CA TYR A 201 18.25 -4.54 -7.02
C TYR A 201 18.21 -3.58 -5.82
N GLN A 202 19.21 -3.61 -4.96
CA GLN A 202 19.35 -2.70 -3.84
C GLN A 202 19.37 -1.23 -4.30
N GLU A 203 20.11 -0.93 -5.36
CA GLU A 203 20.16 0.42 -5.93
C GLU A 203 18.84 0.81 -6.60
N LEU A 204 18.17 -0.14 -7.28
CA LEU A 204 16.83 0.07 -7.83
C LEU A 204 15.83 0.43 -6.71
N CYS A 205 15.86 -0.28 -5.58
CA CYS A 205 14.99 0.02 -4.45
C CYS A 205 15.23 1.43 -3.88
N LYS A 206 16.49 1.85 -3.76
CA LYS A 206 16.83 3.23 -3.34
C LYS A 206 16.25 4.27 -4.28
N THR A 207 16.44 4.09 -5.59
CA THR A 207 15.94 5.05 -6.60
C THR A 207 14.41 5.06 -6.69
N SER A 208 13.77 3.92 -6.41
CA SER A 208 12.31 3.76 -6.41
C SER A 208 11.68 4.10 -5.05
N LEU A 209 12.48 4.42 -4.04
CA LEU A 209 12.05 4.67 -2.66
C LEU A 209 11.18 3.52 -2.09
N THR A 210 11.58 2.29 -2.40
CA THR A 210 11.06 1.07 -1.82
C THR A 210 12.10 0.43 -0.91
N ASN A 211 11.66 -0.38 0.05
CA ASN A 211 12.56 -1.08 0.95
C ASN A 211 12.70 -2.54 0.49
N PRO A 212 13.90 -3.01 0.12
CA PRO A 212 14.10 -4.41 -0.17
C PRO A 212 13.77 -5.23 1.08
N LYS A 213 12.92 -6.24 0.92
CA LYS A 213 12.48 -7.09 2.02
C LYS A 213 12.18 -8.49 1.49
N TYR A 214 13.15 -9.37 1.65
CA TYR A 214 13.00 -10.75 1.27
C TYR A 214 12.24 -11.54 2.34
N LEU A 215 11.22 -12.29 1.90
CA LEU A 215 10.60 -13.39 2.64
C LEU A 215 10.62 -14.60 1.69
N ASN A 216 11.01 -15.77 2.20
CA ASN A 216 10.92 -17.01 1.44
C ASN A 216 9.44 -17.45 1.25
N SER A 217 9.21 -18.53 0.51
CA SER A 217 7.86 -19.00 0.19
C SER A 217 7.00 -19.30 1.43
N ALA A 218 7.58 -19.95 2.44
CA ALA A 218 6.87 -20.29 3.67
C ALA A 218 6.56 -19.04 4.51
N GLU A 219 7.52 -18.15 4.67
CA GLU A 219 7.34 -16.86 5.37
C GLU A 219 6.34 -15.95 4.66
N LEU A 220 6.34 -15.94 3.31
CA LEU A 220 5.38 -15.17 2.52
C LEU A 220 3.96 -15.70 2.68
N LEU A 221 3.78 -17.03 2.76
CA LEU A 221 2.46 -17.61 3.00
C LEU A 221 1.92 -17.20 4.37
N GLU A 222 2.70 -17.40 5.44
CA GLU A 222 2.34 -17.00 6.80
C GLU A 222 2.03 -15.50 6.91
N TYR A 223 2.88 -14.68 6.28
CA TYR A 223 2.66 -13.24 6.19
C TYR A 223 1.34 -12.90 5.49
N SER A 224 1.04 -13.56 4.35
CA SER A 224 -0.18 -13.31 3.59
C SER A 224 -1.44 -13.72 4.35
N GLU A 225 -1.41 -14.83 5.09
CA GLU A 225 -2.49 -15.27 5.96
C GLU A 225 -2.76 -14.25 7.09
N SER A 226 -1.71 -13.80 7.77
CA SER A 226 -1.80 -12.79 8.82
C SER A 226 -2.35 -11.46 8.30
N GLU A 227 -1.84 -11.00 7.17
CA GLU A 227 -2.29 -9.72 6.57
C GLU A 227 -3.72 -9.81 6.03
N TYR A 228 -4.11 -10.97 5.47
CA TYR A 228 -5.48 -11.18 5.02
C TYR A 228 -6.49 -11.02 6.16
N ALA A 229 -6.20 -11.60 7.33
CA ALA A 229 -7.05 -11.47 8.52
C ALA A 229 -7.15 -10.00 8.98
N LYS A 230 -6.03 -9.29 9.07
CA LYS A 230 -6.01 -7.87 9.45
C LYS A 230 -6.78 -6.99 8.45
N ILE A 231 -6.59 -7.23 7.16
CA ILE A 231 -7.28 -6.49 6.09
C ILE A 231 -8.77 -6.78 6.14
N PHE A 232 -9.18 -8.03 6.44
CA PHE A 232 -10.59 -8.38 6.61
C PHE A 232 -11.21 -7.54 7.73
N ASP A 233 -10.60 -7.51 8.90
CA ASP A 233 -11.09 -6.74 10.05
C ASP A 233 -11.21 -5.24 9.72
N MET A 234 -10.20 -4.68 9.00
CA MET A 234 -10.22 -3.27 8.57
C MET A 234 -11.35 -2.98 7.58
N LEU A 235 -11.55 -3.83 6.57
CA LEU A 235 -12.58 -3.64 5.55
C LEU A 235 -13.98 -3.94 6.09
N ASP A 236 -14.11 -4.84 7.06
CA ASP A 236 -15.37 -5.09 7.78
C ASP A 236 -15.76 -3.86 8.61
N ALA A 237 -14.82 -3.29 9.36
CA ALA A 237 -15.03 -2.03 10.08
C ALA A 237 -15.39 -0.85 9.16
N ALA A 238 -14.89 -0.85 7.92
CA ALA A 238 -15.25 0.12 6.88
C ALA A 238 -16.61 -0.16 6.21
N GLY A 239 -17.26 -1.30 6.50
CA GLY A 239 -18.49 -1.73 5.84
C GLY A 239 -18.30 -2.14 4.36
N VAL A 240 -17.07 -2.50 3.97
CA VAL A 240 -16.67 -2.83 2.58
C VAL A 240 -16.44 -4.32 2.39
N ALA A 241 -16.16 -5.08 3.44
CA ALA A 241 -15.95 -6.53 3.35
C ALA A 241 -17.20 -7.25 2.83
N LYS A 242 -17.00 -8.19 1.89
CA LYS A 242 -18.05 -9.01 1.29
C LYS A 242 -17.79 -10.52 1.41
N LYS A 243 -16.61 -10.91 1.89
CA LYS A 243 -16.20 -12.32 2.04
C LYS A 243 -15.59 -12.56 3.41
#